data_3744670ce435eb0356093b3bf274d282
#
_entry.id   3744670ce435eb0356093b3bf274d282
#
_cell.length_a   1.000
_cell.length_b   1.000
_cell.length_c   1.000
_cell.angle_alpha   90.00
_cell.angle_beta   90.00
_cell.angle_gamma   90.00
#
_symmetry.space_group_name_H-M   'P 1'
#
loop_
_entity.id
_entity.type
_entity.pdbx_description
1 polymer ?
#
loop_
_entity_poly.entity_id
_entity_poly.type
_entity_poly.pdbx_seq_one_letter_code
_entity_poly.pdbx_strand_id
1 'polypeptide(L)'
;MSQKAEETVGADIAQQDSARAETSVPFSADEVFEFVSDIERLLRLNPHLEIDTWQRMSDGMRLAAVNETTGRRVETAVHVETARETRTIVLSYADGLKQATTLMVEDGDGHGCRLVLTEHYPVIEDAQDPRVAEVDRSLIPWVNAIRRHLLGRKRWGWLPGWRWWHEQFLPGMAPRQRRIVRMIVWISVLEFVVFLLVAAVFWAEQRGG
;
A
#
# COMPACT_ATOMS: atom_id res chain seq x y z
N MET A 1 12.59 -8.84 -34.39
CA MET A 1 11.36 -9.40 -33.78
C MET A 1 10.92 -8.64 -32.49
N SER A 2 11.75 -7.75 -31.95
CA SER A 2 11.47 -6.99 -30.73
C SER A 2 10.45 -5.84 -30.91
N GLN A 3 10.48 -5.14 -32.03
CA GLN A 3 9.63 -3.96 -32.29
C GLN A 3 8.13 -4.29 -32.38
N LYS A 4 7.76 -5.49 -32.81
CA LYS A 4 6.35 -5.89 -32.97
C LYS A 4 5.67 -6.24 -31.63
N ALA A 5 6.43 -6.55 -30.59
CA ALA A 5 5.93 -6.82 -29.25
C ALA A 5 5.64 -5.50 -28.49
N GLU A 6 6.47 -4.48 -28.66
CA GLU A 6 6.26 -3.15 -28.06
C GLU A 6 5.04 -2.43 -28.66
N GLU A 7 4.80 -2.59 -29.95
CA GLU A 7 3.66 -1.97 -30.65
C GLU A 7 2.31 -2.61 -30.26
N THR A 8 2.32 -3.90 -29.91
CA THR A 8 1.10 -4.61 -29.47
C THR A 8 0.72 -4.25 -28.03
N VAL A 9 1.70 -4.07 -27.13
CA VAL A 9 1.46 -3.63 -25.76
C VAL A 9 0.99 -2.17 -25.71
N GLY A 10 1.53 -1.30 -26.57
CA GLY A 10 1.11 0.10 -26.66
C GLY A 10 -0.31 0.31 -27.24
N ALA A 11 -0.77 -0.57 -28.12
CA ALA A 11 -2.09 -0.48 -28.73
C ALA A 11 -3.23 -0.98 -27.81
N ASP A 12 -2.93 -1.94 -26.91
CA ASP A 12 -3.89 -2.50 -25.97
C ASP A 12 -4.17 -1.55 -24.79
N ILE A 13 -3.22 -0.67 -24.46
CA ILE A 13 -3.36 0.35 -23.41
C ILE A 13 -4.34 1.48 -23.82
N ALA A 14 -4.55 1.71 -25.12
CA ALA A 14 -5.36 2.82 -25.63
C ALA A 14 -6.89 2.62 -25.46
N GLN A 15 -7.36 1.42 -25.06
CA GLN A 15 -8.78 1.10 -24.83
C GLN A 15 -9.06 0.65 -23.37
N GLN A 16 -8.26 1.07 -22.42
CA GLN A 16 -8.44 0.72 -21.01
C GLN A 16 -8.95 1.93 -20.23
N ASP A 17 -9.94 1.70 -19.37
CA ASP A 17 -10.31 2.67 -18.34
C ASP A 17 -9.28 2.63 -17.21
N SER A 18 -8.86 3.78 -16.70
CA SER A 18 -7.81 3.83 -15.71
C SER A 18 -8.14 4.75 -14.53
N ALA A 19 -7.85 4.26 -13.33
CA ALA A 19 -7.89 5.07 -12.12
C ALA A 19 -6.45 5.42 -11.71
N ARG A 20 -6.18 6.71 -11.49
CA ARG A 20 -4.86 7.21 -11.10
C ARG A 20 -4.91 7.92 -9.76
N ALA A 21 -3.93 7.65 -8.91
CA ALA A 21 -3.68 8.39 -7.68
C ALA A 21 -2.19 8.65 -7.52
N GLU A 22 -1.84 9.80 -6.95
CA GLU A 22 -0.45 10.20 -6.77
C GLU A 22 -0.22 10.82 -5.39
N THR A 23 1.04 10.78 -4.95
CA THR A 23 1.45 11.42 -3.71
C THR A 23 2.91 11.84 -3.76
N SER A 24 3.22 12.98 -3.15
CA SER A 24 4.60 13.43 -2.99
C SER A 24 5.13 13.03 -1.61
N VAL A 25 6.39 12.60 -1.59
CA VAL A 25 7.09 12.19 -0.37
C VAL A 25 8.50 12.79 -0.34
N PRO A 26 9.02 13.15 0.86
CA PRO A 26 10.31 13.80 1.01
C PRO A 26 11.45 12.78 1.10
N PHE A 27 11.58 11.96 0.07
CA PHE A 27 12.62 10.92 -0.11
C PHE A 27 13.14 10.99 -1.54
N SER A 28 14.34 10.48 -1.80
CA SER A 28 14.82 10.32 -3.15
C SER A 28 13.97 9.30 -3.92
N ALA A 29 13.90 9.44 -5.25
CA ALA A 29 13.15 8.52 -6.07
C ALA A 29 13.69 7.08 -5.97
N ASP A 30 15.00 6.91 -5.82
CA ASP A 30 15.62 5.59 -5.68
C ASP A 30 15.25 4.92 -4.34
N GLU A 31 15.22 5.68 -3.23
CA GLU A 31 14.77 5.14 -1.93
C GLU A 31 13.31 4.69 -1.96
N VAL A 32 12.44 5.46 -2.63
CA VAL A 32 11.02 5.10 -2.76
C VAL A 32 10.86 3.92 -3.72
N PHE A 33 11.61 3.88 -4.81
CA PHE A 33 11.57 2.76 -5.75
C PHE A 33 12.01 1.46 -5.10
N GLU A 34 13.11 1.44 -4.35
CA GLU A 34 13.54 0.26 -3.58
C GLU A 34 12.46 -0.16 -2.54
N PHE A 35 11.80 0.80 -1.91
CA PHE A 35 10.72 0.50 -0.99
C PHE A 35 9.51 -0.15 -1.68
N VAL A 36 9.05 0.37 -2.82
CA VAL A 36 7.89 -0.17 -3.55
C VAL A 36 8.22 -1.46 -4.31
N SER A 37 9.49 -1.78 -4.50
CA SER A 37 9.94 -3.04 -5.12
C SER A 37 9.66 -4.28 -4.24
N ASP A 38 9.42 -4.11 -2.94
CA ASP A 38 8.91 -5.16 -2.08
C ASP A 38 7.37 -5.24 -2.22
N ILE A 39 6.92 -5.97 -3.26
CA ILE A 39 5.52 -6.02 -3.67
C ILE A 39 4.61 -6.60 -2.57
N GLU A 40 5.06 -7.63 -1.85
CA GLU A 40 4.26 -8.18 -0.75
C GLU A 40 3.97 -7.14 0.32
N ARG A 41 5.02 -6.45 0.79
CA ARG A 41 4.89 -5.38 1.76
C ARG A 41 4.01 -4.25 1.24
N LEU A 42 4.19 -3.88 -0.02
CA LEU A 42 3.42 -2.82 -0.67
C LEU A 42 1.92 -3.14 -0.71
N LEU A 43 1.55 -4.36 -1.14
CA LEU A 43 0.17 -4.82 -1.17
C LEU A 43 -0.42 -4.92 0.25
N ARG A 44 0.36 -5.38 1.23
CA ARG A 44 -0.06 -5.43 2.64
C ARG A 44 -0.28 -4.05 3.27
N LEU A 45 0.23 -2.98 2.69
CA LEU A 45 -0.07 -1.61 3.12
C LEU A 45 -1.46 -1.14 2.69
N ASN A 46 -2.09 -1.79 1.71
CA ASN A 46 -3.46 -1.47 1.34
C ASN A 46 -4.40 -1.75 2.53
N PRO A 47 -5.11 -0.73 3.06
CA PRO A 47 -5.93 -0.88 4.26
C PRO A 47 -7.22 -1.65 4.02
N HIS A 48 -7.55 -1.95 2.76
CA HIS A 48 -8.76 -2.65 2.34
C HIS A 48 -8.47 -4.01 1.68
N LEU A 49 -7.20 -4.41 1.59
CA LEU A 49 -6.80 -5.69 1.03
C LEU A 49 -6.31 -6.62 2.15
N GLU A 50 -7.09 -7.63 2.47
CA GLU A 50 -6.71 -8.69 3.41
C GLU A 50 -6.08 -9.84 2.63
N ILE A 51 -4.74 -9.99 2.74
CA ILE A 51 -3.99 -11.00 2.00
C ILE A 51 -3.91 -12.28 2.83
N ASP A 52 -4.55 -13.33 2.34
CA ASP A 52 -4.50 -14.68 2.92
C ASP A 52 -3.23 -15.42 2.47
N THR A 53 -2.93 -15.34 1.17
CA THR A 53 -1.81 -16.06 0.56
C THR A 53 -1.05 -15.14 -0.38
N TRP A 54 0.28 -15.12 -0.22
CA TRP A 54 1.22 -14.58 -1.17
C TRP A 54 2.33 -15.62 -1.35
N GLN A 55 2.35 -16.28 -2.48
CA GLN A 55 3.25 -17.41 -2.72
C GLN A 55 3.94 -17.28 -4.08
N ARG A 56 5.26 -17.49 -4.09
CA ARG A 56 6.03 -17.53 -5.32
C ARG A 56 5.71 -18.82 -6.09
N MET A 57 5.47 -18.66 -7.39
CA MET A 57 5.29 -19.73 -8.36
C MET A 57 6.46 -19.75 -9.34
N SER A 58 6.47 -20.70 -10.28
CA SER A 58 7.49 -20.77 -11.34
C SER A 58 7.45 -19.59 -12.31
N ASP A 59 6.28 -19.02 -12.52
CA ASP A 59 5.96 -18.00 -13.53
C ASP A 59 5.39 -16.69 -12.97
N GLY A 60 5.54 -16.47 -11.66
CA GLY A 60 5.04 -15.27 -11.01
C GLY A 60 4.72 -15.45 -9.54
N MET A 61 3.68 -14.79 -9.08
CA MET A 61 3.20 -14.85 -7.70
C MET A 61 1.72 -15.24 -7.67
N ARG A 62 1.32 -16.09 -6.74
CA ARG A 62 -0.10 -16.37 -6.46
C ARG A 62 -0.56 -15.44 -5.33
N LEU A 63 -1.60 -14.69 -5.59
CA LEU A 63 -2.28 -13.85 -4.62
C LEU A 63 -3.66 -14.42 -4.30
N ALA A 64 -3.94 -14.66 -3.02
CA ALA A 64 -5.30 -14.86 -2.53
C ALA A 64 -5.59 -13.79 -1.48
N ALA A 65 -6.64 -13.02 -1.69
CA ALA A 65 -6.97 -11.89 -0.84
C ALA A 65 -8.48 -11.62 -0.81
N VAL A 66 -8.94 -10.93 0.23
CA VAL A 66 -10.29 -10.38 0.31
C VAL A 66 -10.19 -8.85 0.16
N ASN A 67 -10.92 -8.30 -0.79
CA ASN A 67 -11.05 -6.85 -0.92
C ASN A 67 -12.24 -6.36 -0.07
N GLU A 68 -11.94 -5.61 1.01
CA GLU A 68 -12.97 -5.09 1.93
C GLU A 68 -13.90 -4.06 1.26
N THR A 69 -13.49 -3.40 0.17
CA THR A 69 -14.32 -2.39 -0.52
C THR A 69 -15.44 -3.01 -1.35
N THR A 70 -15.18 -4.20 -1.90
CA THR A 70 -16.14 -4.95 -2.73
C THR A 70 -16.73 -6.15 -1.98
N GLY A 71 -16.13 -6.56 -0.86
CA GLY A 71 -16.47 -7.77 -0.12
C GLY A 71 -16.12 -9.07 -0.84
N ARG A 72 -15.38 -9.00 -1.94
CA ARG A 72 -15.07 -10.16 -2.78
C ARG A 72 -13.71 -10.76 -2.44
N ARG A 73 -13.66 -12.09 -2.54
CA ARG A 73 -12.41 -12.85 -2.55
C ARG A 73 -11.84 -12.85 -3.96
N VAL A 74 -10.56 -12.52 -4.06
CA VAL A 74 -9.78 -12.52 -5.30
C VAL A 74 -8.69 -13.57 -5.18
N GLU A 75 -8.62 -14.47 -6.13
CA GLU A 75 -7.51 -15.39 -6.32
C GLU A 75 -6.99 -15.20 -7.73
N THR A 76 -5.73 -14.82 -7.88
CA THR A 76 -5.15 -14.52 -9.20
C THR A 76 -3.65 -14.80 -9.21
N ALA A 77 -3.13 -15.13 -10.38
CA ALA A 77 -1.70 -15.06 -10.61
C ALA A 77 -1.29 -13.62 -10.90
N VAL A 78 -0.20 -13.19 -10.31
CA VAL A 78 0.36 -11.83 -10.48
C VAL A 78 1.73 -11.97 -11.14
N HIS A 79 1.86 -11.40 -12.31
CA HIS A 79 3.15 -11.22 -12.99
C HIS A 79 3.73 -9.85 -12.64
N VAL A 80 5.01 -9.81 -12.30
CA VAL A 80 5.69 -8.58 -11.85
C VAL A 80 6.80 -8.24 -12.82
N GLU A 81 6.66 -7.11 -13.50
CA GLU A 81 7.71 -6.54 -14.36
C GLU A 81 8.29 -5.29 -13.69
N THR A 82 9.61 -5.20 -13.68
CA THR A 82 10.33 -4.09 -13.03
C THR A 82 11.30 -3.46 -14.00
N ALA A 83 11.09 -2.20 -14.35
CA ALA A 83 11.95 -1.38 -15.16
C ALA A 83 12.71 -0.38 -14.26
N ARG A 84 13.94 -0.69 -13.89
CA ARG A 84 14.75 0.14 -12.97
C ARG A 84 15.11 1.50 -13.56
N GLU A 85 15.36 1.56 -14.85
CA GLU A 85 15.75 2.80 -15.54
C GLU A 85 14.65 3.86 -15.50
N THR A 86 13.41 3.43 -15.66
CA THR A 86 12.21 4.30 -15.60
C THR A 86 11.55 4.32 -14.22
N ARG A 87 12.11 3.59 -13.24
CA ARG A 87 11.53 3.41 -11.90
C ARG A 87 10.05 3.03 -11.94
N THR A 88 9.75 2.08 -12.83
CA THR A 88 8.38 1.61 -13.07
C THR A 88 8.26 0.14 -12.70
N ILE A 89 7.15 -0.20 -12.05
CA ILE A 89 6.77 -1.58 -11.73
C ILE A 89 5.36 -1.80 -12.28
N VAL A 90 5.17 -2.88 -13.00
CA VAL A 90 3.87 -3.29 -13.52
C VAL A 90 3.48 -4.62 -12.89
N LEU A 91 2.31 -4.66 -12.27
CA LEU A 91 1.69 -5.86 -11.74
C LEU A 91 0.53 -6.23 -12.67
N SER A 92 0.66 -7.32 -13.41
CA SER A 92 -0.39 -7.85 -14.29
C SER A 92 -1.14 -8.99 -13.59
N TYR A 93 -2.46 -8.94 -13.60
CA TYR A 93 -3.33 -9.91 -12.95
C TYR A 93 -3.96 -10.83 -13.99
N ALA A 94 -3.87 -12.14 -13.78
CA ALA A 94 -4.40 -13.12 -14.71
C ALA A 94 -5.94 -13.19 -14.68
N ASP A 95 -6.52 -12.97 -13.50
CA ASP A 95 -7.95 -13.10 -13.25
C ASP A 95 -8.50 -11.88 -12.51
N GLY A 96 -9.78 -11.59 -12.75
CA GLY A 96 -10.48 -10.47 -12.11
C GLY A 96 -10.71 -9.30 -13.06
N LEU A 97 -11.39 -8.27 -12.56
CA LEU A 97 -11.70 -7.08 -13.35
C LEU A 97 -10.48 -6.18 -13.53
N LYS A 98 -9.63 -6.08 -12.50
CA LYS A 98 -8.38 -5.30 -12.55
C LYS A 98 -7.36 -6.07 -13.39
N GLN A 99 -6.94 -5.49 -14.49
CA GLN A 99 -5.99 -6.10 -15.43
C GLN A 99 -4.54 -5.85 -15.02
N ALA A 100 -4.23 -4.61 -14.60
CA ALA A 100 -2.89 -4.26 -14.16
C ALA A 100 -2.89 -3.13 -13.14
N THR A 101 -1.79 -3.06 -12.39
CA THR A 101 -1.43 -1.89 -11.56
C THR A 101 -0.04 -1.45 -11.93
N THR A 102 0.10 -0.20 -12.37
CA THR A 102 1.38 0.43 -12.68
C THR A 102 1.79 1.34 -11.52
N LEU A 103 3.01 1.16 -11.04
CA LEU A 103 3.63 2.04 -10.06
C LEU A 103 4.80 2.75 -10.74
N MET A 104 4.85 4.07 -10.65
CA MET A 104 5.92 4.87 -11.19
C MET A 104 6.43 5.85 -10.16
N VAL A 105 7.75 5.97 -10.03
CA VAL A 105 8.40 6.92 -9.13
C VAL A 105 9.12 7.96 -9.96
N GLU A 106 8.62 9.18 -9.90
CA GLU A 106 9.16 10.33 -10.63
C GLU A 106 9.98 11.22 -9.69
N ASP A 107 11.02 11.85 -10.22
CA ASP A 107 11.71 12.90 -9.47
C ASP A 107 10.75 14.06 -9.26
N GLY A 108 10.71 14.60 -8.05
CA GLY A 108 9.87 15.73 -7.69
C GLY A 108 10.67 17.03 -7.60
N ASP A 109 9.96 18.11 -7.32
CA ASP A 109 10.59 19.41 -7.10
C ASP A 109 11.42 19.42 -5.80
N GLY A 110 12.70 19.75 -5.89
CA GLY A 110 13.61 19.83 -4.76
C GLY A 110 14.16 18.47 -4.30
N HIS A 111 14.00 18.14 -2.99
CA HIS A 111 14.56 16.93 -2.39
C HIS A 111 13.56 15.79 -2.21
N GLY A 112 12.45 15.80 -2.92
CA GLY A 112 11.41 14.80 -2.84
C GLY A 112 11.18 14.08 -4.16
N CYS A 113 10.27 13.09 -4.12
CA CYS A 113 9.78 12.41 -5.32
C CYS A 113 8.27 12.31 -5.30
N ARG A 114 7.70 11.96 -6.46
CA ARG A 114 6.28 11.68 -6.65
C ARG A 114 6.09 10.21 -6.96
N LEU A 115 5.26 9.55 -6.17
CA LEU A 115 4.80 8.18 -6.42
C LEU A 115 3.44 8.24 -7.09
N VAL A 116 3.32 7.60 -8.24
CA VAL A 116 2.10 7.51 -9.07
C VAL A 116 1.68 6.05 -9.12
N LEU A 117 0.42 5.79 -8.78
CA LEU A 117 -0.21 4.49 -8.95
C LEU A 117 -1.34 4.63 -9.97
N THR A 118 -1.36 3.73 -10.95
CA THR A 118 -2.42 3.66 -11.95
C THR A 118 -2.96 2.23 -11.99
N GLU A 119 -4.26 2.08 -11.82
CA GLU A 119 -4.96 0.82 -11.99
C GLU A 119 -5.66 0.79 -13.33
N HIS A 120 -5.53 -0.31 -14.05
CA HIS A 120 -6.06 -0.50 -15.39
C HIS A 120 -7.21 -1.50 -15.35
N TYR A 121 -8.33 -1.10 -15.98
CA TYR A 121 -9.57 -1.86 -16.06
C TYR A 121 -10.01 -1.99 -17.52
N PRO A 122 -10.77 -3.02 -17.90
CA PRO A 122 -11.41 -3.05 -19.19
C PRO A 122 -12.43 -1.92 -19.31
N VAL A 123 -12.62 -1.39 -20.51
CA VAL A 123 -13.67 -0.39 -20.77
C VAL A 123 -15.03 -1.00 -20.48
N ILE A 124 -15.81 -0.35 -19.64
CA ILE A 124 -17.20 -0.71 -19.33
C ILE A 124 -18.08 0.42 -19.85
N GLU A 125 -18.72 0.21 -21.02
CA GLU A 125 -19.56 1.23 -21.67
C GLU A 125 -20.87 1.49 -20.91
N ASP A 126 -21.43 0.45 -20.26
CA ASP A 126 -22.68 0.57 -19.52
C ASP A 126 -22.40 0.84 -18.02
N ALA A 127 -22.79 2.03 -17.55
CA ALA A 127 -22.68 2.39 -16.14
C ALA A 127 -23.52 1.50 -15.18
N GLN A 128 -24.49 0.75 -15.72
CA GLN A 128 -25.31 -0.20 -14.96
C GLN A 128 -24.75 -1.63 -15.00
N ASP A 129 -23.64 -1.86 -15.70
CA ASP A 129 -22.97 -3.15 -15.72
C ASP A 129 -22.61 -3.59 -14.29
N PRO A 130 -22.99 -4.81 -13.87
CA PRO A 130 -22.64 -5.33 -12.53
C PRO A 130 -21.14 -5.26 -12.22
N ARG A 131 -20.27 -5.30 -13.22
CA ARG A 131 -18.81 -5.19 -13.09
C ARG A 131 -18.37 -3.83 -12.56
N VAL A 132 -19.14 -2.77 -12.71
CA VAL A 132 -18.84 -1.45 -12.11
C VAL A 132 -18.77 -1.54 -10.58
N ALA A 133 -19.57 -2.42 -9.97
CA ALA A 133 -19.51 -2.66 -8.52
C ALA A 133 -18.22 -3.42 -8.08
N GLU A 134 -17.49 -4.01 -9.02
CA GLU A 134 -16.23 -4.71 -8.75
C GLU A 134 -15.01 -3.79 -8.78
N VAL A 135 -15.16 -2.56 -9.30
CA VAL A 135 -14.06 -1.59 -9.37
C VAL A 135 -13.55 -1.30 -7.95
N ASP A 136 -12.26 -1.51 -7.78
CA ASP A 136 -11.59 -1.30 -6.51
C ASP A 136 -11.54 0.20 -6.14
N ARG A 137 -12.06 0.55 -4.99
CA ARG A 137 -12.04 1.92 -4.45
C ARG A 137 -10.91 2.13 -3.43
N SER A 138 -10.00 1.17 -3.33
CA SER A 138 -8.93 1.22 -2.34
C SER A 138 -7.70 2.03 -2.79
N LEU A 139 -7.63 2.49 -4.04
CA LEU A 139 -6.45 3.15 -4.61
C LEU A 139 -6.02 4.39 -3.80
N ILE A 140 -6.92 5.32 -3.54
CA ILE A 140 -6.61 6.53 -2.74
C ILE A 140 -6.23 6.19 -1.30
N PRO A 141 -6.99 5.36 -0.55
CA PRO A 141 -6.59 4.86 0.75
C PRO A 141 -5.22 4.17 0.76
N TRP A 142 -4.90 3.42 -0.29
CA TRP A 142 -3.63 2.72 -0.43
C TRP A 142 -2.45 3.69 -0.61
N VAL A 143 -2.53 4.63 -1.54
CA VAL A 143 -1.52 5.68 -1.75
C VAL A 143 -1.29 6.47 -0.46
N ASN A 144 -2.36 6.83 0.26
CA ASN A 144 -2.27 7.52 1.54
C ASN A 144 -1.62 6.65 2.64
N ALA A 145 -1.83 5.35 2.62
CA ALA A 145 -1.20 4.43 3.57
C ALA A 145 0.31 4.30 3.29
N ILE A 146 0.72 4.20 2.02
CA ILE A 146 2.13 4.21 1.61
C ILE A 146 2.80 5.50 2.08
N ARG A 147 2.20 6.66 1.78
CA ARG A 147 2.72 7.95 2.22
C ARG A 147 2.90 8.02 3.74
N ARG A 148 1.88 7.64 4.50
CA ARG A 148 1.95 7.63 5.97
C ARG A 148 3.03 6.71 6.50
N HIS A 149 3.21 5.54 5.89
CA HIS A 149 4.26 4.59 6.26
C HIS A 149 5.65 5.19 6.03
N LEU A 150 5.89 5.77 4.86
CA LEU A 150 7.16 6.43 4.51
C LEU A 150 7.46 7.60 5.46
N LEU A 151 6.51 8.50 5.69
CA LEU A 151 6.68 9.61 6.63
C LEU A 151 6.93 9.13 8.07
N GLY A 152 6.23 8.08 8.49
CA GLY A 152 6.47 7.43 9.79
C GLY A 152 7.88 6.88 9.90
N ARG A 153 8.40 6.23 8.84
CA ARG A 153 9.78 5.73 8.78
C ARG A 153 10.80 6.86 8.89
N LYS A 154 10.59 8.00 8.25
CA LYS A 154 11.46 9.17 8.36
C LYS A 154 11.47 9.76 9.77
N ARG A 155 10.30 9.83 10.41
CA ARG A 155 10.15 10.47 11.73
C ARG A 155 10.59 9.57 12.88
N TRP A 156 10.25 8.27 12.83
CA TRP A 156 10.36 7.35 13.96
C TRP A 156 11.30 6.16 13.70
N GLY A 157 11.88 6.04 12.49
CA GLY A 157 12.74 4.92 12.11
C GLY A 157 14.03 4.80 12.91
N TRP A 158 14.43 5.84 13.65
CA TRP A 158 15.55 5.84 14.58
C TRP A 158 15.24 5.16 15.93
N LEU A 159 13.95 5.00 16.28
CA LEU A 159 13.55 4.34 17.53
C LEU A 159 13.70 2.81 17.39
N PRO A 160 14.45 2.17 18.31
CA PRO A 160 14.52 0.71 18.36
C PRO A 160 13.12 0.14 18.59
N GLY A 161 12.75 -0.88 17.83
CA GLY A 161 11.42 -1.49 17.89
C GLY A 161 10.36 -0.87 16.98
N TRP A 162 10.46 0.40 16.55
CA TRP A 162 9.52 0.98 15.61
C TRP A 162 9.50 0.23 14.27
N ARG A 163 10.68 -0.10 13.72
CA ARG A 163 10.83 -0.86 12.48
C ARG A 163 10.23 -2.24 12.61
N TRP A 164 10.54 -2.96 13.70
CA TRP A 164 9.95 -4.27 13.96
C TRP A 164 8.42 -4.19 14.04
N TRP A 165 7.88 -3.21 14.77
CA TRP A 165 6.44 -3.01 14.92
C TRP A 165 5.73 -2.72 13.60
N HIS A 166 6.26 -1.80 12.78
CA HIS A 166 5.61 -1.33 11.56
C HIS A 166 5.98 -2.11 10.31
N GLU A 167 7.15 -2.75 10.26
CA GLU A 167 7.65 -3.47 9.10
C GLU A 167 7.45 -4.99 9.19
N GLN A 168 7.38 -5.56 10.39
CA GLN A 168 7.24 -7.01 10.60
C GLN A 168 5.93 -7.38 11.30
N PHE A 169 5.61 -6.75 12.44
CA PHE A 169 4.48 -7.16 13.26
C PHE A 169 3.13 -6.75 12.64
N LEU A 170 2.92 -5.47 12.35
CA LEU A 170 1.64 -4.98 11.79
C LEU A 170 1.32 -5.52 10.39
N PRO A 171 2.25 -5.62 9.42
CA PRO A 171 1.93 -6.13 8.08
C PRO A 171 1.50 -7.60 8.06
N GLY A 172 1.94 -8.40 9.04
CA GLY A 172 1.51 -9.79 9.20
C GLY A 172 0.05 -9.98 9.62
N MET A 173 -0.63 -8.89 10.05
CA MET A 173 -2.02 -8.95 10.53
C MET A 173 -3.00 -8.52 9.45
N ALA A 174 -4.24 -9.05 9.51
CA ALA A 174 -5.35 -8.57 8.70
C ALA A 174 -5.63 -7.06 8.96
N PRO A 175 -6.13 -6.30 7.96
CA PRO A 175 -6.37 -4.87 8.10
C PRO A 175 -7.27 -4.53 9.28
N ARG A 176 -8.29 -5.36 9.55
CA ARG A 176 -9.20 -5.22 10.69
C ARG A 176 -8.48 -5.38 12.03
N GLN A 177 -7.62 -6.39 12.13
CA GLN A 177 -6.82 -6.63 13.34
C GLN A 177 -5.85 -5.48 13.61
N ARG A 178 -5.19 -4.95 12.58
CA ARG A 178 -4.30 -3.77 12.70
C ARG A 178 -5.02 -2.55 13.27
N ARG A 179 -6.28 -2.32 12.87
CA ARG A 179 -7.10 -1.21 13.41
C ARG A 179 -7.37 -1.40 14.91
N ILE A 180 -7.75 -2.60 15.32
CA ILE A 180 -8.04 -2.94 16.71
C ILE A 180 -6.76 -2.82 17.57
N VAL A 181 -5.65 -3.39 17.13
CA VAL A 181 -4.37 -3.33 17.88
C VAL A 181 -3.90 -1.88 18.05
N ARG A 182 -3.99 -1.04 17.03
CA ARG A 182 -3.66 0.39 17.15
C ARG A 182 -4.55 1.10 18.17
N MET A 183 -5.84 0.81 18.17
CA MET A 183 -6.79 1.39 19.13
C MET A 183 -6.43 0.99 20.56
N ILE A 184 -6.15 -0.30 20.82
CA ILE A 184 -5.74 -0.80 22.13
C ILE A 184 -4.44 -0.09 22.59
N VAL A 185 -3.43 -0.01 21.73
CA VAL A 185 -2.17 0.67 22.05
C VAL A 185 -2.40 2.14 22.42
N TRP A 186 -3.24 2.87 21.67
CA TRP A 186 -3.57 4.26 21.99
C TRP A 186 -4.28 4.42 23.33
N ILE A 187 -5.23 3.53 23.65
CA ILE A 187 -5.92 3.52 24.96
C ILE A 187 -4.91 3.26 26.07
N SER A 188 -4.05 2.23 25.92
CA SER A 188 -3.04 1.91 26.93
C SER A 188 -2.02 3.04 27.16
N VAL A 189 -1.62 3.74 26.09
CA VAL A 189 -0.75 4.93 26.20
C VAL A 189 -1.47 6.05 26.98
N LEU A 190 -2.74 6.30 26.67
CA LEU A 190 -3.54 7.31 27.35
C LEU A 190 -3.68 6.98 28.85
N GLU A 191 -4.03 5.73 29.19
CA GLU A 191 -4.13 5.27 30.56
C GLU A 191 -2.80 5.43 31.31
N PHE A 192 -1.69 5.06 30.66
CA PHE A 192 -0.36 5.22 31.25
C PHE A 192 0.00 6.70 31.52
N VAL A 193 -0.34 7.60 30.59
CA VAL A 193 -0.13 9.06 30.79
C VAL A 193 -0.97 9.57 31.95
N VAL A 194 -2.23 9.18 32.05
CA VAL A 194 -3.11 9.55 33.18
C VAL A 194 -2.55 9.01 34.49
N PHE A 195 -2.10 7.77 34.53
CA PHE A 195 -1.46 7.19 35.71
C PHE A 195 -0.23 8.01 36.15
N LEU A 196 0.66 8.38 35.20
CA LEU A 196 1.82 9.20 35.51
C LEU A 196 1.45 10.58 36.07
N LEU A 197 0.40 11.20 35.53
CA LEU A 197 -0.09 12.49 36.03
C LEU A 197 -0.60 12.37 37.46
N VAL A 198 -1.42 11.35 37.76
CA VAL A 198 -1.91 11.09 39.12
C VAL A 198 -0.76 10.81 40.07
N ALA A 199 0.21 9.99 39.70
CA ALA A 199 1.39 9.70 40.50
C ALA A 199 2.25 10.95 40.77
N ALA A 200 2.39 11.83 39.76
CA ALA A 200 3.10 13.09 39.89
C ALA A 200 2.43 14.06 40.88
N VAL A 201 1.09 14.18 40.80
CA VAL A 201 0.31 15.00 41.72
C VAL A 201 0.47 14.47 43.17
N PHE A 202 0.27 13.18 43.35
CA PHE A 202 0.42 12.54 44.69
C PHE A 202 1.83 12.74 45.27
N TRP A 203 2.87 12.60 44.43
CA TRP A 203 4.24 12.82 44.85
C TRP A 203 4.55 14.29 45.18
N ALA A 204 3.93 15.25 44.47
CA ALA A 204 4.07 16.68 44.77
C ALA A 204 3.40 17.05 46.10
N GLU A 205 2.23 16.49 46.41
CA GLU A 205 1.53 16.68 47.69
C GLU A 205 2.34 16.15 48.88
N GLN A 206 2.98 14.99 48.71
CA GLN A 206 3.83 14.42 49.78
C GLN A 206 5.10 15.24 50.07
N ARG A 207 5.59 16.03 49.11
CA ARG A 207 6.77 16.88 49.30
C ARG A 207 6.47 18.29 49.78
N GLY A 208 5.22 18.73 49.67
CA GLY A 208 4.75 20.08 50.03
C GLY A 208 4.20 20.19 51.45
N GLY A 209 4.04 19.07 52.18
CA GLY A 209 3.65 19.00 53.57
C GLY A 209 4.85 18.57 54.47
#